data_638058a699ff3c17beb7b17bf60afa6d
#
_entry.id   638058a699ff3c17beb7b17bf60afa6d
#
_cell.length_a   1.000
_cell.length_b   1.000
_cell.length_c   1.000
_cell.angle_alpha   90.00
_cell.angle_beta   90.00
_cell.angle_gamma   90.00
#
_symmetry.space_group_name_H-M   'P 1'
#
loop_
_entity.id
_entity.type
_entity.pdbx_description
1 polymer ?
#
loop_
_entity_poly.entity_id
_entity_poly.type
_entity_poly.pdbx_seq_one_letter_code
_entity_poly.pdbx_strand_id
1 'polypeptide(L)'
;MLIDAGKLEFLFRMEQDKINRIVLLVLDSVGIGELPDARDYHDEGSNTLSHVIKAVSGLDLPNLEALGIGLIEGVEGLKKIRRPKGSFGRMLEASKGKDTETGHWEMAGLILEKPLPTYPHGFPKEIMESFKKETGLDYLGNKAASGTEIIKELGEEHIKTGKPIVYTSADSVFQIAAHEEIIPIERLYEICRIARKIVDPYHIGRVIARPFIGASGSFKRTERRKDFSLSPTDETVLDRLKSKGQPVVGIGKIGDIFGHRGLTEEIHTKDNMDGVDKTIDALKRSEQGLIFTNLVDFDMLYGHRNDARGYAEALSEVDRRIPEIVELFNDSDMFIITADHGCDPTTPSTDHSREYVPLLVYGNKLKSGIDLGTRKSFADIGQTIAEIFNVGKMPNGKSFLNSIL
;
A
#
# COMPACT_ATOMS: atom_id res chain seq x y z
N MET A 1 52.47 7.36 2.02
CA MET A 1 51.82 6.15 1.53
C MET A 1 51.00 6.56 0.31
N LEU A 2 51.57 6.40 -0.89
CA LEU A 2 50.94 6.77 -2.16
C LEU A 2 49.85 5.75 -2.46
N ILE A 3 48.59 6.16 -2.46
CA ILE A 3 47.51 5.32 -2.93
C ILE A 3 47.70 5.18 -4.45
N ASP A 4 47.77 3.92 -4.91
CA ASP A 4 47.90 3.55 -6.31
C ASP A 4 46.78 4.21 -7.13
N ALA A 5 47.16 4.97 -8.19
CA ALA A 5 46.21 5.67 -9.05
C ALA A 5 45.14 4.75 -9.65
N GLY A 6 45.53 3.48 -9.96
CA GLY A 6 44.58 2.45 -10.42
C GLY A 6 43.55 2.06 -9.37
N LYS A 7 43.94 2.08 -8.08
CA LYS A 7 43.02 1.79 -6.97
C LYS A 7 42.08 2.97 -6.69
N LEU A 8 42.54 4.19 -6.91
CA LEU A 8 41.70 5.39 -6.84
C LEU A 8 40.68 5.42 -8.00
N GLU A 9 41.12 5.11 -9.20
CA GLU A 9 40.26 5.05 -10.39
C GLU A 9 39.23 3.91 -10.30
N PHE A 10 39.61 2.77 -9.74
CA PHE A 10 38.73 1.65 -9.45
C PHE A 10 37.68 2.01 -8.36
N LEU A 11 38.09 2.66 -7.28
CA LEU A 11 37.21 3.15 -6.22
C LEU A 11 36.26 4.25 -6.76
N PHE A 12 36.76 5.12 -7.61
CA PHE A 12 35.96 6.19 -8.25
C PHE A 12 34.93 5.61 -9.22
N ARG A 13 35.27 4.55 -9.99
CA ARG A 13 34.30 3.81 -10.82
C ARG A 13 33.27 3.07 -9.98
N MET A 14 33.67 2.44 -8.90
CA MET A 14 32.74 1.77 -7.97
C MET A 14 31.76 2.73 -7.27
N GLU A 15 32.14 4.01 -7.07
CA GLU A 15 31.24 5.03 -6.56
C GLU A 15 30.29 5.58 -7.64
N GLN A 16 30.73 5.66 -8.90
CA GLN A 16 29.91 6.15 -10.01
C GLN A 16 28.83 5.17 -10.49
N ASP A 17 28.97 3.87 -10.20
CA ASP A 17 28.02 2.83 -10.62
C ASP A 17 27.01 2.47 -9.52
N LYS A 18 26.98 3.22 -8.41
CA LYS A 18 26.14 2.91 -7.26
C LYS A 18 24.74 3.54 -7.42
N ILE A 19 23.71 2.71 -7.34
CA ILE A 19 22.33 3.20 -7.19
C ILE A 19 22.25 3.92 -5.84
N ASN A 20 21.73 5.13 -5.83
CA ASN A 20 21.56 5.95 -4.63
C ASN A 20 20.17 6.54 -4.48
N ARG A 21 19.30 6.43 -5.49
CA ARG A 21 17.91 6.85 -5.42
C ARG A 21 16.99 5.78 -6.00
N ILE A 22 15.92 5.47 -5.29
CA ILE A 22 14.93 4.48 -5.70
C ILE A 22 13.56 5.15 -5.68
N VAL A 23 12.80 4.97 -6.76
CA VAL A 23 11.35 5.22 -6.80
C VAL A 23 10.65 3.87 -6.75
N LEU A 24 9.87 3.64 -5.70
CA LEU A 24 8.97 2.50 -5.56
C LEU A 24 7.55 2.99 -5.76
N LEU A 25 6.96 2.65 -6.90
CA LEU A 25 5.59 3.01 -7.27
C LEU A 25 4.68 1.79 -7.13
N VAL A 26 3.72 1.88 -6.24
CA VAL A 26 2.71 0.85 -6.02
C VAL A 26 1.42 1.25 -6.73
N LEU A 27 1.00 0.43 -7.67
CA LEU A 27 -0.30 0.48 -8.31
C LEU A 27 -1.26 -0.33 -7.42
N ASP A 28 -1.89 0.33 -6.46
CA ASP A 28 -2.69 -0.33 -5.41
C ASP A 28 -3.72 -1.28 -6.03
N SER A 29 -3.73 -2.54 -5.61
CA SER A 29 -4.61 -3.60 -6.08
C SER A 29 -4.42 -4.13 -7.52
N VAL A 30 -3.35 -3.78 -8.24
CA VAL A 30 -3.11 -4.30 -9.61
C VAL A 30 -2.51 -5.72 -9.57
N GLY A 31 -3.32 -6.69 -9.16
CA GLY A 31 -2.98 -8.11 -9.21
C GLY A 31 -2.89 -8.67 -10.64
N ILE A 32 -2.19 -9.80 -10.80
CA ILE A 32 -1.92 -10.45 -12.10
C ILE A 32 -2.11 -11.97 -12.04
N GLY A 33 -3.17 -12.40 -11.39
CA GLY A 33 -3.59 -13.81 -11.31
C GLY A 33 -3.49 -14.42 -9.92
N GLU A 34 -4.38 -15.36 -9.65
CA GLU A 34 -4.55 -15.99 -8.35
C GLU A 34 -3.27 -16.62 -7.79
N LEU A 35 -3.06 -16.47 -6.48
CA LEU A 35 -2.01 -17.18 -5.75
C LEU A 35 -2.40 -18.66 -5.54
N PRO A 36 -1.43 -19.55 -5.28
CA PRO A 36 -1.70 -20.98 -5.03
C PRO A 36 -2.62 -21.25 -3.83
N ASP A 37 -2.71 -20.30 -2.89
CA ASP A 37 -3.56 -20.35 -1.70
C ASP A 37 -4.83 -19.49 -1.83
N ALA A 38 -5.15 -18.98 -3.03
CA ALA A 38 -6.35 -18.15 -3.27
C ALA A 38 -7.65 -18.80 -2.83
N ARG A 39 -7.73 -20.14 -2.91
CA ARG A 39 -8.88 -20.92 -2.42
C ARG A 39 -9.16 -20.70 -0.93
N ASP A 40 -8.14 -20.54 -0.12
CA ASP A 40 -8.29 -20.33 1.32
C ASP A 40 -8.90 -18.96 1.63
N TYR A 41 -8.89 -18.06 0.64
CA TYR A 41 -9.42 -16.70 0.70
C TYR A 41 -10.70 -16.51 -0.15
N HIS A 42 -11.19 -17.57 -0.82
CA HIS A 42 -12.31 -17.53 -1.77
C HIS A 42 -12.08 -16.64 -3.00
N ASP A 43 -10.83 -16.55 -3.46
CA ASP A 43 -10.38 -15.68 -4.55
C ASP A 43 -9.96 -16.48 -5.79
N GLU A 44 -10.41 -17.74 -5.92
CA GLU A 44 -10.12 -18.59 -7.06
C GLU A 44 -10.55 -17.94 -8.37
N GLY A 45 -9.67 -17.97 -9.35
CA GLY A 45 -9.90 -17.41 -10.67
C GLY A 45 -9.71 -15.90 -10.76
N SER A 46 -9.30 -15.20 -9.70
CA SER A 46 -9.01 -13.76 -9.75
C SER A 46 -7.81 -13.45 -10.64
N ASN A 47 -7.90 -12.41 -11.46
CA ASN A 47 -6.81 -11.85 -12.26
C ASN A 47 -7.15 -10.40 -12.63
N THR A 48 -6.91 -9.49 -11.70
CA THR A 48 -7.34 -8.10 -11.78
C THR A 48 -6.97 -7.46 -13.11
N LEU A 49 -5.68 -7.43 -13.47
CA LEU A 49 -5.21 -6.76 -14.68
C LEU A 49 -5.80 -7.37 -15.96
N SER A 50 -5.70 -8.71 -16.12
CA SER A 50 -6.14 -9.39 -17.34
C SER A 50 -7.66 -9.31 -17.51
N HIS A 51 -8.41 -9.40 -16.42
CA HIS A 51 -9.86 -9.29 -16.45
C HIS A 51 -10.33 -7.87 -16.75
N VAL A 52 -9.68 -6.84 -16.20
CA VAL A 52 -9.94 -5.43 -16.57
C VAL A 52 -9.70 -5.23 -18.07
N ILE A 53 -8.56 -5.68 -18.61
CA ILE A 53 -8.26 -5.60 -20.05
C ILE A 53 -9.35 -6.27 -20.89
N LYS A 54 -9.77 -7.46 -20.51
CA LYS A 54 -10.83 -8.21 -21.17
C LYS A 54 -12.19 -7.50 -21.12
N ALA A 55 -12.54 -6.94 -19.96
CA ALA A 55 -13.82 -6.26 -19.74
C ALA A 55 -14.00 -5.02 -20.63
N VAL A 56 -12.90 -4.32 -20.96
CA VAL A 56 -12.92 -3.15 -21.85
C VAL A 56 -12.58 -3.50 -23.32
N SER A 57 -12.51 -4.79 -23.66
CA SER A 57 -12.19 -5.29 -25.01
C SER A 57 -10.81 -4.85 -25.53
N GLY A 58 -9.85 -4.68 -24.66
CA GLY A 58 -8.46 -4.32 -24.93
C GLY A 58 -8.06 -2.99 -24.29
N LEU A 59 -6.81 -2.92 -23.88
CA LEU A 59 -6.22 -1.76 -23.21
C LEU A 59 -4.78 -1.58 -23.73
N ASP A 60 -4.44 -0.38 -24.17
CA ASP A 60 -3.07 -0.05 -24.55
C ASP A 60 -2.33 0.60 -23.38
N LEU A 61 -1.26 -0.06 -22.94
CA LEU A 61 -0.36 0.40 -21.89
C LEU A 61 1.09 0.43 -22.42
N PRO A 62 1.39 1.29 -23.40
CA PRO A 62 2.63 1.20 -24.17
C PRO A 62 3.89 1.36 -23.33
N ASN A 63 3.83 2.11 -22.22
CA ASN A 63 4.99 2.33 -21.36
C ASN A 63 5.23 1.17 -20.40
N LEU A 64 4.19 0.62 -19.79
CA LEU A 64 4.28 -0.61 -18.99
C LEU A 64 4.66 -1.81 -19.87
N GLU A 65 4.10 -1.91 -21.10
CA GLU A 65 4.51 -2.89 -22.08
C GLU A 65 6.00 -2.76 -22.44
N ALA A 66 6.47 -1.53 -22.67
CA ALA A 66 7.89 -1.27 -22.94
C ALA A 66 8.80 -1.65 -21.75
N LEU A 67 8.32 -1.59 -20.52
CA LEU A 67 9.02 -2.06 -19.33
C LEU A 67 8.97 -3.59 -19.17
N GLY A 68 8.04 -4.28 -19.84
CA GLY A 68 7.98 -5.74 -19.87
C GLY A 68 6.78 -6.38 -19.20
N ILE A 69 5.74 -5.62 -18.79
CA ILE A 69 4.57 -6.18 -18.08
C ILE A 69 3.88 -7.30 -18.86
N GLY A 70 3.77 -7.17 -20.20
CA GLY A 70 3.16 -8.19 -21.06
C GLY A 70 3.96 -9.50 -21.18
N LEU A 71 5.21 -9.56 -20.65
CA LEU A 71 6.03 -10.76 -20.60
C LEU A 71 5.88 -11.53 -19.29
N ILE A 72 5.26 -10.91 -18.28
CA ILE A 72 5.07 -11.54 -16.97
C ILE A 72 4.06 -12.68 -17.09
N GLU A 73 4.37 -13.83 -16.50
CA GLU A 73 3.45 -14.97 -16.42
C GLU A 73 2.18 -14.59 -15.65
N GLY A 74 1.01 -14.89 -16.24
CA GLY A 74 -0.32 -14.53 -15.71
C GLY A 74 -0.90 -13.26 -16.32
N VAL A 75 -0.12 -12.43 -17.00
CA VAL A 75 -0.61 -11.24 -17.71
C VAL A 75 -1.06 -11.62 -19.13
N GLU A 76 -2.32 -11.35 -19.42
CA GLU A 76 -2.96 -11.58 -20.70
C GLU A 76 -3.48 -10.27 -21.31
N GLY A 77 -3.59 -10.23 -22.65
CA GLY A 77 -4.18 -9.10 -23.38
C GLY A 77 -3.25 -7.93 -23.66
N LEU A 78 -2.00 -7.93 -23.16
CA LEU A 78 -0.98 -6.93 -23.44
C LEU A 78 0.07 -7.42 -24.42
N LYS A 79 0.76 -6.49 -25.11
CA LYS A 79 1.80 -6.80 -26.10
C LYS A 79 3.07 -7.33 -25.41
N LYS A 80 3.59 -8.44 -25.93
CA LYS A 80 4.86 -9.03 -25.48
C LYS A 80 6.03 -8.38 -26.22
N ILE A 81 6.65 -7.37 -25.61
CA ILE A 81 7.76 -6.65 -26.22
C ILE A 81 9.03 -7.51 -26.20
N ARG A 82 9.55 -7.87 -27.36
CA ARG A 82 10.71 -8.78 -27.48
C ARG A 82 11.98 -8.27 -26.77
N ARG A 83 12.16 -6.96 -26.72
CA ARG A 83 13.30 -6.30 -26.04
C ARG A 83 12.76 -5.22 -25.12
N PRO A 84 12.27 -5.59 -23.94
CA PRO A 84 11.75 -4.62 -23.00
C PRO A 84 12.89 -3.75 -22.46
N LYS A 85 12.57 -2.52 -22.08
CA LYS A 85 13.51 -1.57 -21.48
C LYS A 85 13.79 -1.89 -20.00
N GLY A 86 12.86 -2.56 -19.32
CA GLY A 86 12.98 -2.98 -17.92
C GLY A 86 13.30 -4.47 -17.77
N SER A 87 13.65 -4.88 -16.56
CA SER A 87 13.59 -6.26 -16.11
C SER A 87 12.22 -6.52 -15.48
N PHE A 88 11.72 -7.74 -15.56
CA PHE A 88 10.34 -8.06 -15.22
C PHE A 88 10.24 -9.39 -14.48
N GLY A 89 9.19 -9.57 -13.73
CA GLY A 89 8.84 -10.80 -13.01
C GLY A 89 7.53 -10.61 -12.25
N ARG A 90 7.18 -11.58 -11.43
CA ARG A 90 6.04 -11.48 -10.51
C ARG A 90 6.44 -11.89 -9.10
N MET A 91 5.66 -11.47 -8.13
CA MET A 91 5.89 -11.81 -6.73
C MET A 91 4.64 -12.43 -6.14
N LEU A 92 4.84 -13.42 -5.27
CA LEU A 92 3.79 -13.97 -4.43
C LEU A 92 3.88 -13.32 -3.05
N GLU A 93 2.75 -13.08 -2.42
CA GLU A 93 2.68 -12.61 -1.06
C GLU A 93 2.88 -13.78 -0.09
N ALA A 94 3.88 -13.67 0.77
CA ALA A 94 4.16 -14.69 1.79
C ALA A 94 3.37 -14.46 3.08
N SER A 95 3.00 -13.22 3.36
CA SER A 95 2.17 -12.87 4.51
C SER A 95 0.77 -13.48 4.39
N LYS A 96 0.14 -13.73 5.55
CA LYS A 96 -1.18 -14.32 5.64
C LYS A 96 -2.30 -13.27 5.66
N GLY A 97 -2.27 -12.34 4.73
CA GLY A 97 -3.26 -11.30 4.50
C GLY A 97 -3.53 -11.10 3.02
N LYS A 98 -4.36 -10.14 2.68
CA LYS A 98 -4.59 -9.65 1.34
C LYS A 98 -4.99 -8.17 1.38
N ASP A 99 -4.58 -7.49 2.44
CA ASP A 99 -4.88 -6.08 2.68
C ASP A 99 -3.67 -5.19 2.40
N THR A 100 -3.93 -3.91 2.17
CA THR A 100 -2.93 -2.91 1.80
C THR A 100 -1.78 -2.83 2.81
N GLU A 101 -2.10 -2.85 4.12
CA GLU A 101 -1.09 -2.80 5.16
C GLU A 101 -0.13 -4.00 5.07
N THR A 102 -0.68 -5.20 4.92
CA THR A 102 0.08 -6.46 4.85
C THR A 102 1.02 -6.47 3.65
N GLY A 103 0.53 -6.13 2.45
CA GLY A 103 1.34 -6.11 1.22
C GLY A 103 2.47 -5.09 1.30
N HIS A 104 2.19 -3.87 1.75
CA HIS A 104 3.20 -2.82 1.88
C HIS A 104 4.25 -3.12 2.95
N TRP A 105 3.84 -3.69 4.09
CA TRP A 105 4.80 -4.09 5.13
C TRP A 105 5.69 -5.22 4.66
N GLU A 106 5.15 -6.15 3.86
CA GLU A 106 5.97 -7.21 3.26
C GLU A 106 6.98 -6.65 2.27
N MET A 107 6.60 -5.68 1.41
CA MET A 107 7.58 -4.96 0.56
C MET A 107 8.69 -4.30 1.37
N ALA A 108 8.37 -3.86 2.58
CA ALA A 108 9.35 -3.27 3.49
C ALA A 108 10.14 -4.29 4.34
N GLY A 109 9.97 -5.59 4.09
CA GLY A 109 10.73 -6.68 4.72
C GLY A 109 10.05 -7.34 5.92
N LEU A 110 8.80 -6.99 6.24
CA LEU A 110 8.04 -7.54 7.37
C LEU A 110 6.95 -8.51 6.88
N ILE A 111 7.13 -9.81 7.12
CA ILE A 111 6.15 -10.85 6.80
C ILE A 111 5.26 -11.11 8.01
N LEU A 112 3.95 -11.09 7.81
CA LEU A 112 2.98 -11.46 8.82
C LEU A 112 2.62 -12.96 8.71
N GLU A 113 2.97 -13.73 9.73
CA GLU A 113 2.63 -15.17 9.79
C GLU A 113 1.14 -15.43 10.04
N LYS A 114 0.41 -14.45 10.55
CA LYS A 114 -1.03 -14.50 10.82
C LYS A 114 -1.70 -13.25 10.26
N PRO A 115 -2.91 -13.39 9.69
CA PRO A 115 -3.67 -12.24 9.23
C PRO A 115 -4.02 -11.32 10.40
N LEU A 116 -4.28 -10.05 10.09
CA LEU A 116 -4.81 -9.13 11.08
C LEU A 116 -6.18 -9.65 11.59
N PRO A 117 -6.43 -9.62 12.90
CA PRO A 117 -7.61 -10.27 13.47
C PRO A 117 -8.89 -9.51 13.12
N THR A 118 -9.96 -10.25 12.84
CA THR A 118 -11.31 -9.71 12.61
C THR A 118 -12.23 -10.08 13.77
N TYR A 119 -13.30 -9.31 13.96
CA TYR A 119 -14.19 -9.42 15.11
C TYR A 119 -15.67 -9.49 14.68
N PRO A 120 -16.13 -10.56 13.99
CA PRO A 120 -17.47 -10.62 13.42
C PRO A 120 -18.60 -10.56 14.47
N HIS A 121 -18.29 -10.84 15.74
CA HIS A 121 -19.25 -10.79 16.85
C HIS A 121 -19.05 -9.58 17.77
N GLY A 122 -18.24 -8.57 17.34
CA GLY A 122 -17.83 -7.46 18.19
C GLY A 122 -16.56 -7.76 19.00
N PHE A 123 -16.01 -6.71 19.60
CA PHE A 123 -14.75 -6.80 20.35
C PHE A 123 -14.93 -7.48 21.71
N PRO A 124 -13.91 -8.20 22.19
CA PRO A 124 -13.87 -8.80 23.51
C PRO A 124 -14.14 -7.78 24.63
N LYS A 125 -14.69 -8.30 25.74
CA LYS A 125 -15.05 -7.49 26.91
C LYS A 125 -13.86 -6.68 27.44
N GLU A 126 -12.67 -7.26 27.44
CA GLU A 126 -11.44 -6.65 27.92
C GLU A 126 -11.08 -5.38 27.13
N ILE A 127 -11.25 -5.40 25.83
CA ILE A 127 -11.03 -4.23 24.96
C ILE A 127 -12.03 -3.14 25.28
N MET A 128 -13.31 -3.51 25.41
CA MET A 128 -14.38 -2.55 25.64
C MET A 128 -14.38 -1.96 27.05
N GLU A 129 -13.98 -2.71 28.05
CA GLU A 129 -13.77 -2.20 29.41
C GLU A 129 -12.57 -1.23 29.47
N SER A 130 -11.49 -1.57 28.76
CA SER A 130 -10.35 -0.65 28.64
C SER A 130 -10.74 0.63 27.91
N PHE A 131 -11.52 0.52 26.83
CA PHE A 131 -12.07 1.68 26.11
C PHE A 131 -12.87 2.59 27.06
N LYS A 132 -13.80 2.03 27.82
CA LYS A 132 -14.62 2.78 28.77
C LYS A 132 -13.77 3.45 29.86
N LYS A 133 -12.80 2.73 30.40
CA LYS A 133 -11.90 3.24 31.45
C LYS A 133 -11.02 4.39 30.98
N GLU A 134 -10.35 4.21 29.83
CA GLU A 134 -9.33 5.15 29.35
C GLU A 134 -9.95 6.38 28.65
N THR A 135 -11.12 6.25 28.01
CA THR A 135 -11.83 7.38 27.38
C THR A 135 -12.74 8.12 28.37
N GLY A 136 -13.14 7.48 29.46
CA GLY A 136 -14.16 7.95 30.39
C GLY A 136 -15.58 7.89 29.84
N LEU A 137 -15.77 7.25 28.67
CA LEU A 137 -17.06 7.17 27.97
C LEU A 137 -17.57 5.74 27.91
N ASP A 138 -18.85 5.57 28.14
CA ASP A 138 -19.56 4.36 27.76
C ASP A 138 -19.78 4.36 26.25
N TYR A 139 -20.27 3.28 25.66
CA TYR A 139 -20.41 3.14 24.20
C TYR A 139 -21.77 2.52 23.84
N LEU A 140 -22.14 2.66 22.57
CA LEU A 140 -23.25 1.97 21.92
C LEU A 140 -22.69 1.01 20.87
N GLY A 141 -23.45 -0.04 20.55
CA GLY A 141 -23.10 -0.99 19.51
C GLY A 141 -22.19 -2.13 19.96
N ASN A 142 -20.93 -2.15 19.52
CA ASN A 142 -19.97 -3.26 19.64
C ASN A 142 -20.42 -4.51 18.85
N LYS A 143 -20.67 -4.33 17.56
CA LYS A 143 -21.06 -5.42 16.63
C LYS A 143 -20.51 -5.15 15.23
N ALA A 144 -20.50 -6.17 14.40
CA ALA A 144 -20.22 -6.01 12.98
C ALA A 144 -21.42 -5.35 12.29
N ALA A 145 -21.18 -4.27 11.53
CA ALA A 145 -22.23 -3.55 10.82
C ALA A 145 -21.66 -2.66 9.70
N SER A 146 -22.52 -2.34 8.73
CA SER A 146 -22.25 -1.21 7.81
C SER A 146 -22.33 0.11 8.58
N GLY A 147 -21.37 1.01 8.33
CA GLY A 147 -21.32 2.31 8.99
C GLY A 147 -22.55 3.19 8.74
N THR A 148 -23.21 3.03 7.60
CA THR A 148 -24.46 3.75 7.28
C THR A 148 -25.62 3.18 8.09
N GLU A 149 -25.73 1.87 8.17
CA GLU A 149 -26.85 1.21 8.87
C GLU A 149 -26.75 1.40 10.39
N ILE A 150 -25.56 1.26 10.98
CA ILE A 150 -25.40 1.42 12.42
C ILE A 150 -25.66 2.86 12.89
N ILE A 151 -25.31 3.86 12.06
CA ILE A 151 -25.64 5.26 12.35
C ILE A 151 -27.15 5.50 12.30
N LYS A 152 -27.88 4.90 11.34
CA LYS A 152 -29.35 4.95 11.31
C LYS A 152 -29.97 4.29 12.56
N GLU A 153 -29.42 3.16 12.99
CA GLU A 153 -29.92 2.38 14.12
C GLU A 153 -29.68 3.08 15.46
N LEU A 154 -28.47 3.57 15.69
CA LEU A 154 -28.02 4.05 17.02
C LEU A 154 -27.79 5.56 17.10
N GLY A 155 -27.97 6.31 16.00
CA GLY A 155 -27.68 7.74 15.97
C GLY A 155 -28.57 8.56 16.90
N GLU A 156 -29.85 8.23 17.06
CA GLU A 156 -30.72 8.89 18.02
C GLU A 156 -30.31 8.63 19.48
N GLU A 157 -29.96 7.40 19.79
CA GLU A 157 -29.49 7.04 21.14
C GLU A 157 -28.15 7.71 21.44
N HIS A 158 -27.25 7.81 20.46
CA HIS A 158 -26.01 8.56 20.56
C HIS A 158 -26.28 10.04 20.92
N ILE A 159 -27.19 10.70 20.20
CA ILE A 159 -27.55 12.10 20.48
C ILE A 159 -28.11 12.27 21.89
N LYS A 160 -28.97 11.36 22.34
CA LYS A 160 -29.60 11.40 23.67
C LYS A 160 -28.63 11.13 24.82
N THR A 161 -27.64 10.26 24.60
CA THR A 161 -26.79 9.74 25.68
C THR A 161 -25.37 10.30 25.66
N GLY A 162 -24.92 10.87 24.54
CA GLY A 162 -23.52 11.29 24.33
C GLY A 162 -22.53 10.13 24.16
N LYS A 163 -22.98 8.87 24.16
CA LYS A 163 -22.11 7.71 24.03
C LYS A 163 -21.70 7.49 22.56
N PRO A 164 -20.39 7.40 22.23
CA PRO A 164 -19.96 7.07 20.88
C PRO A 164 -20.45 5.71 20.44
N ILE A 165 -20.65 5.52 19.12
CA ILE A 165 -21.05 4.25 18.51
C ILE A 165 -19.78 3.49 18.11
N VAL A 166 -19.51 2.35 18.75
CA VAL A 166 -18.38 1.48 18.43
C VAL A 166 -18.88 0.30 17.61
N TYR A 167 -18.21 0.00 16.50
CA TYR A 167 -18.55 -1.11 15.62
C TYR A 167 -17.33 -1.59 14.81
N THR A 168 -17.47 -2.71 14.14
CA THR A 168 -16.47 -3.27 13.22
C THR A 168 -17.11 -3.59 11.87
N SER A 169 -16.32 -4.09 10.92
CA SER A 169 -16.75 -4.63 9.63
C SER A 169 -16.09 -5.98 9.36
N ALA A 170 -16.04 -6.41 8.10
CA ALA A 170 -15.31 -7.62 7.72
C ALA A 170 -13.78 -7.49 7.91
N ASP A 171 -13.27 -6.26 7.82
CA ASP A 171 -11.85 -5.95 8.00
C ASP A 171 -11.43 -5.89 9.48
N SER A 172 -10.12 -5.85 9.70
CA SER A 172 -9.53 -5.64 11.03
C SER A 172 -9.61 -4.17 11.45
N VAL A 173 -10.82 -3.70 11.78
CA VAL A 173 -11.06 -2.28 12.05
C VAL A 173 -11.89 -2.04 13.31
N PHE A 174 -11.47 -1.07 14.13
CA PHE A 174 -12.20 -0.54 15.28
C PHE A 174 -12.77 0.83 14.90
N GLN A 175 -14.07 0.89 14.61
CA GLN A 175 -14.70 2.11 14.11
C GLN A 175 -15.49 2.82 15.22
N ILE A 176 -15.36 4.15 15.27
CA ILE A 176 -16.03 5.01 16.23
C ILE A 176 -16.81 6.06 15.49
N ALA A 177 -18.14 5.94 15.48
CA ALA A 177 -19.01 6.97 14.90
C ALA A 177 -19.54 7.91 15.99
N ALA A 178 -19.57 9.21 15.65
CA ALA A 178 -20.10 10.23 16.53
C ALA A 178 -20.68 11.42 15.72
N HIS A 179 -21.77 11.99 16.22
CA HIS A 179 -22.35 13.22 15.68
C HIS A 179 -21.50 14.42 16.08
N GLU A 180 -21.14 15.29 15.12
CA GLU A 180 -20.17 16.37 15.33
C GLU A 180 -20.63 17.42 16.36
N GLU A 181 -21.94 17.60 16.57
CA GLU A 181 -22.47 18.51 17.61
C GLU A 181 -22.48 17.88 19.01
N ILE A 182 -22.40 16.56 19.10
CA ILE A 182 -22.43 15.81 20.40
C ILE A 182 -21.03 15.53 20.88
N ILE A 183 -20.18 15.00 20.00
CA ILE A 183 -18.75 14.80 20.24
C ILE A 183 -17.99 15.57 19.16
N PRO A 184 -17.45 16.76 19.50
CA PRO A 184 -16.69 17.57 18.57
C PRO A 184 -15.55 16.78 17.91
N ILE A 185 -15.20 17.12 16.67
CA ILE A 185 -14.27 16.35 15.85
C ILE A 185 -12.91 16.12 16.52
N GLU A 186 -12.36 17.12 17.21
CA GLU A 186 -11.08 16.99 17.91
C GLU A 186 -11.17 15.98 19.08
N ARG A 187 -12.31 15.95 19.77
CA ARG A 187 -12.55 14.98 20.85
C ARG A 187 -12.73 13.57 20.28
N LEU A 188 -13.39 13.43 19.12
CA LEU A 188 -13.49 12.14 18.43
C LEU A 188 -12.10 11.61 18.04
N TYR A 189 -11.24 12.47 17.49
CA TYR A 189 -9.87 12.08 17.15
C TYR A 189 -9.03 11.72 18.39
N GLU A 190 -9.24 12.41 19.52
CA GLU A 190 -8.59 12.05 20.78
C GLU A 190 -9.04 10.66 21.27
N ILE A 191 -10.36 10.38 21.24
CA ILE A 191 -10.93 9.06 21.56
C ILE A 191 -10.31 7.98 20.66
N CYS A 192 -10.18 8.23 19.36
CA CYS A 192 -9.55 7.30 18.43
C CYS A 192 -8.06 7.06 18.74
N ARG A 193 -7.30 8.10 19.14
CA ARG A 193 -5.89 7.89 19.56
C ARG A 193 -5.78 7.06 20.84
N ILE A 194 -6.71 7.23 21.78
CA ILE A 194 -6.78 6.38 22.99
C ILE A 194 -7.13 4.95 22.58
N ALA A 195 -8.15 4.78 21.75
CA ALA A 195 -8.55 3.47 21.25
C ALA A 195 -7.39 2.78 20.51
N ARG A 196 -6.60 3.50 19.69
CA ARG A 196 -5.42 2.94 19.00
C ARG A 196 -4.45 2.29 19.99
N LYS A 197 -4.09 3.00 21.06
CA LYS A 197 -3.21 2.47 22.11
C LYS A 197 -3.78 1.22 22.81
N ILE A 198 -5.10 1.18 23.00
CA ILE A 198 -5.78 0.04 23.62
C ILE A 198 -5.71 -1.19 22.71
N VAL A 199 -5.91 -1.01 21.41
CA VAL A 199 -6.02 -2.13 20.47
C VAL A 199 -4.69 -2.51 19.80
N ASP A 200 -3.60 -1.75 19.99
CA ASP A 200 -2.25 -2.10 19.50
C ASP A 200 -1.81 -3.52 19.91
N PRO A 201 -1.93 -3.94 21.19
CA PRO A 201 -1.53 -5.30 21.59
C PRO A 201 -2.37 -6.42 20.97
N TYR A 202 -3.54 -6.07 20.41
CA TYR A 202 -4.43 -7.00 19.74
C TYR A 202 -4.24 -7.00 18.22
N HIS A 203 -3.28 -6.22 17.70
CA HIS A 203 -2.98 -6.11 16.28
C HIS A 203 -4.19 -5.77 15.39
N ILE A 204 -5.15 -4.97 15.89
CA ILE A 204 -6.25 -4.48 15.07
C ILE A 204 -5.69 -3.46 14.07
N GLY A 205 -5.89 -3.70 12.78
CA GLY A 205 -5.25 -2.96 11.70
C GLY A 205 -5.51 -1.45 11.74
N ARG A 206 -6.76 -1.02 11.92
CA ARG A 206 -7.11 0.41 11.94
C ARG A 206 -8.11 0.76 13.03
N VAL A 207 -7.95 1.94 13.63
CA VAL A 207 -9.00 2.64 14.37
C VAL A 207 -9.51 3.77 13.48
N ILE A 208 -10.82 3.88 13.27
CA ILE A 208 -11.38 4.82 12.29
C ILE A 208 -12.38 5.76 12.97
N ALA A 209 -12.10 7.07 12.90
CA ALA A 209 -13.07 8.09 13.23
C ALA A 209 -14.11 8.22 12.09
N ARG A 210 -15.38 8.10 12.44
CA ARG A 210 -16.52 8.19 11.52
C ARG A 210 -17.48 9.30 11.95
N PRO A 211 -17.12 10.58 11.77
CA PRO A 211 -18.02 11.68 12.09
C PRO A 211 -19.24 11.70 11.17
N PHE A 212 -20.37 12.12 11.72
CA PHE A 212 -21.62 12.30 10.99
C PHE A 212 -22.39 13.50 11.49
N ILE A 213 -23.35 13.97 10.70
CA ILE A 213 -24.24 15.10 10.96
C ILE A 213 -25.68 14.77 10.59
N GLY A 214 -26.62 15.66 10.91
CA GLY A 214 -28.02 15.55 10.51
C GLY A 214 -28.93 15.16 11.67
N ALA A 215 -30.19 14.89 11.35
CA ALA A 215 -31.20 14.47 12.33
C ALA A 215 -31.66 13.04 12.09
N SER A 216 -32.45 12.50 13.02
CA SER A 216 -33.07 11.18 12.86
C SER A 216 -33.74 11.02 11.50
N GLY A 217 -33.46 9.91 10.82
CA GLY A 217 -33.92 9.61 9.47
C GLY A 217 -33.11 10.26 8.33
N SER A 218 -32.17 11.21 8.63
CA SER A 218 -31.38 11.89 7.62
C SER A 218 -29.88 12.04 7.97
N PHE A 219 -29.36 11.17 8.83
CA PHE A 219 -27.94 11.17 9.17
C PHE A 219 -27.04 10.94 7.96
N LYS A 220 -25.95 11.74 7.88
CA LYS A 220 -24.95 11.65 6.80
C LYS A 220 -23.56 11.67 7.39
N ARG A 221 -22.68 10.77 6.92
CA ARG A 221 -21.24 10.79 7.22
C ARG A 221 -20.63 12.03 6.58
N THR A 222 -19.65 12.63 7.28
CA THR A 222 -18.87 13.76 6.75
C THR A 222 -17.56 13.30 6.15
N GLU A 223 -16.89 14.18 5.44
CA GLU A 223 -15.56 13.95 4.84
C GLU A 223 -14.42 13.95 5.88
N ARG A 224 -14.73 14.28 7.15
CA ARG A 224 -13.75 14.33 8.25
C ARG A 224 -13.45 12.96 8.85
N ARG A 225 -13.58 11.89 8.02
CA ARG A 225 -13.06 10.58 8.37
C ARG A 225 -11.56 10.68 8.61
N LYS A 226 -11.07 10.00 9.65
CA LYS A 226 -9.64 9.85 9.90
C LYS A 226 -9.34 8.44 10.36
N ASP A 227 -8.34 7.84 9.72
CA ASP A 227 -7.85 6.52 10.05
C ASP A 227 -6.60 6.66 10.93
N PHE A 228 -6.48 5.76 11.92
CA PHE A 228 -5.34 5.62 12.83
C PHE A 228 -4.86 4.19 12.69
N SER A 229 -3.93 3.98 11.78
CA SER A 229 -3.43 2.65 11.43
C SER A 229 -2.52 2.07 12.51
N LEU A 230 -2.45 0.76 12.57
CA LEU A 230 -1.43 0.04 13.31
C LEU A 230 -0.08 0.34 12.66
N SER A 231 0.92 0.66 13.48
CA SER A 231 2.30 0.73 12.98
C SER A 231 2.83 -0.68 12.71
N PRO A 232 3.79 -0.84 11.79
CA PRO A 232 4.46 -2.12 11.57
C PRO A 232 4.92 -2.75 12.89
N THR A 233 4.64 -4.03 13.05
CA THR A 233 4.88 -4.76 14.32
C THR A 233 6.35 -4.99 14.62
N ASP A 234 7.22 -4.82 13.61
CA ASP A 234 8.66 -4.97 13.73
C ASP A 234 9.39 -3.92 12.89
N GLU A 235 10.73 -3.96 12.89
CA GLU A 235 11.58 -3.05 12.13
C GLU A 235 11.47 -3.29 10.62
N THR A 236 11.23 -2.24 9.86
CA THR A 236 11.14 -2.24 8.40
C THR A 236 12.41 -1.66 7.75
N VAL A 237 12.55 -1.82 6.44
CA VAL A 237 13.64 -1.16 5.68
C VAL A 237 13.55 0.36 5.76
N LEU A 238 12.34 0.92 5.90
CA LEU A 238 12.14 2.37 6.07
C LEU A 238 12.80 2.88 7.36
N ASP A 239 12.64 2.13 8.47
CA ASP A 239 13.28 2.48 9.75
C ASP A 239 14.79 2.48 9.64
N ARG A 240 15.35 1.47 8.95
CA ARG A 240 16.79 1.35 8.75
C ARG A 240 17.35 2.46 7.88
N LEU A 241 16.67 2.79 6.79
CA LEU A 241 17.03 3.93 5.94
C LEU A 241 17.06 5.22 6.75
N LYS A 242 15.97 5.53 7.45
CA LYS A 242 15.89 6.72 8.30
C LYS A 242 16.98 6.75 9.37
N SER A 243 17.25 5.63 10.04
CA SER A 243 18.31 5.54 11.06
C SER A 243 19.71 5.79 10.51
N LYS A 244 19.91 5.51 9.22
CA LYS A 244 21.16 5.78 8.48
C LYS A 244 21.20 7.18 7.84
N GLY A 245 20.22 8.03 8.12
CA GLY A 245 20.13 9.38 7.57
C GLY A 245 19.75 9.42 6.08
N GLN A 246 19.24 8.33 5.52
CA GLN A 246 18.74 8.32 4.15
C GLN A 246 17.34 8.96 4.11
N PRO A 247 17.06 9.85 3.13
CA PRO A 247 15.71 10.34 2.91
C PRO A 247 14.74 9.20 2.57
N VAL A 248 13.56 9.24 3.19
CA VAL A 248 12.43 8.34 2.91
C VAL A 248 11.19 9.19 2.75
N VAL A 249 10.78 9.41 1.51
CA VAL A 249 9.60 10.22 1.17
C VAL A 249 8.43 9.30 0.91
N GLY A 250 7.40 9.36 1.75
CA GLY A 250 6.14 8.63 1.59
C GLY A 250 5.09 9.48 0.91
N ILE A 251 4.53 9.02 -0.21
CA ILE A 251 3.54 9.74 -1.02
C ILE A 251 2.24 8.93 -1.08
N GLY A 252 1.11 9.61 -0.98
CA GLY A 252 -0.21 8.99 -0.90
C GLY A 252 -0.52 8.46 0.49
N LYS A 253 -0.95 7.20 0.60
CA LYS A 253 -1.28 6.56 1.87
C LYS A 253 -0.07 5.99 2.64
N ILE A 254 1.15 6.12 2.14
CA ILE A 254 2.33 5.49 2.76
C ILE A 254 2.49 5.91 4.24
N GLY A 255 2.25 7.19 4.57
CA GLY A 255 2.26 7.66 5.96
C GLY A 255 1.29 6.88 6.85
N ASP A 256 0.04 6.76 6.43
CA ASP A 256 -1.00 6.04 7.16
C ASP A 256 -0.69 4.53 7.26
N ILE A 257 -0.27 3.90 6.16
CA ILE A 257 0.05 2.45 6.08
C ILE A 257 1.16 2.08 7.06
N PHE A 258 2.17 2.93 7.21
CA PHE A 258 3.29 2.69 8.13
C PHE A 258 3.10 3.33 9.51
N GLY A 259 1.92 3.88 9.82
CA GLY A 259 1.65 4.56 11.09
C GLY A 259 2.63 5.71 11.35
N HIS A 260 3.02 6.42 10.30
CA HIS A 260 3.98 7.55 10.29
C HIS A 260 5.41 7.16 10.70
N ARG A 261 5.72 5.85 10.70
CA ARG A 261 7.01 5.31 11.11
C ARG A 261 7.96 5.17 9.91
N GLY A 262 9.25 5.41 10.14
CA GLY A 262 10.30 5.18 9.12
C GLY A 262 10.40 6.26 8.05
N LEU A 263 9.47 7.24 7.98
CA LEU A 263 9.46 8.30 6.98
C LEU A 263 10.21 9.55 7.44
N THR A 264 10.89 10.22 6.52
CA THR A 264 11.50 11.55 6.74
C THR A 264 10.59 12.67 6.26
N GLU A 265 9.72 12.37 5.30
CA GLU A 265 8.73 13.28 4.74
C GLU A 265 7.48 12.51 4.33
N GLU A 266 6.30 13.11 4.51
CA GLU A 266 5.00 12.58 4.14
C GLU A 266 4.25 13.57 3.28
N ILE A 267 3.71 13.10 2.15
CA ILE A 267 2.99 13.92 1.18
C ILE A 267 1.65 13.27 0.88
N HIS A 268 0.57 13.89 1.34
CA HIS A 268 -0.79 13.45 1.01
C HIS A 268 -1.15 13.78 -0.43
N THR A 269 -1.98 12.95 -1.03
CA THR A 269 -2.46 13.10 -2.40
C THR A 269 -3.98 13.11 -2.45
N LYS A 270 -4.52 13.73 -3.49
CA LYS A 270 -5.96 13.80 -3.75
C LYS A 270 -6.46 12.62 -4.56
N ASP A 271 -5.64 12.19 -5.52
CA ASP A 271 -5.91 11.15 -6.49
C ASP A 271 -4.59 10.57 -7.04
N ASN A 272 -4.66 9.59 -7.93
CA ASN A 272 -3.49 8.97 -8.56
C ASN A 272 -2.64 9.97 -9.35
N MET A 273 -3.26 10.92 -10.06
CA MET A 273 -2.52 11.89 -10.86
C MET A 273 -1.75 12.89 -10.00
N ASP A 274 -2.34 13.37 -8.90
CA ASP A 274 -1.63 14.15 -7.87
C ASP A 274 -0.48 13.32 -7.26
N GLY A 275 -0.68 11.99 -7.08
CA GLY A 275 0.38 11.06 -6.65
C GLY A 275 1.56 11.01 -7.61
N VAL A 276 1.30 10.94 -8.91
CA VAL A 276 2.34 11.01 -9.95
C VAL A 276 3.03 12.38 -9.93
N ASP A 277 2.28 13.49 -9.86
CA ASP A 277 2.84 14.84 -9.78
C ASP A 277 3.77 15.00 -8.57
N LYS A 278 3.36 14.53 -7.40
CA LYS A 278 4.16 14.57 -6.17
C LYS A 278 5.41 13.68 -6.26
N THR A 279 5.34 12.56 -6.97
CA THR A 279 6.50 11.70 -7.24
C THR A 279 7.51 12.42 -8.14
N ILE A 280 7.05 13.09 -9.21
CA ILE A 280 7.85 13.92 -10.09
C ILE A 280 8.50 15.09 -9.33
N ASP A 281 7.74 15.76 -8.47
CA ASP A 281 8.26 16.86 -7.65
C ASP A 281 9.29 16.38 -6.62
N ALA A 282 9.08 15.20 -6.01
CA ALA A 282 10.06 14.59 -5.12
C ALA A 282 11.35 14.22 -5.85
N LEU A 283 11.25 13.67 -7.07
CA LEU A 283 12.41 13.36 -7.92
C LEU A 283 13.24 14.61 -8.27
N LYS A 284 12.60 15.74 -8.57
CA LYS A 284 13.29 16.98 -8.93
C LYS A 284 14.10 17.58 -7.78
N ARG A 285 13.72 17.32 -6.51
CA ARG A 285 14.34 17.90 -5.33
C ARG A 285 15.21 16.95 -4.51
N SER A 286 15.11 15.65 -4.76
CA SER A 286 15.86 14.62 -4.01
C SER A 286 16.92 14.01 -4.91
N GLU A 287 18.19 14.02 -4.47
CA GLU A 287 19.29 13.41 -5.20
C GLU A 287 19.56 11.96 -4.77
N GLN A 288 19.03 11.54 -3.64
CA GLN A 288 19.22 10.19 -3.07
C GLN A 288 18.03 9.77 -2.19
N GLY A 289 18.00 8.49 -1.80
CA GLY A 289 17.02 7.94 -0.86
C GLY A 289 15.91 7.18 -1.54
N LEU A 290 14.83 6.93 -0.81
CA LEU A 290 13.64 6.20 -1.26
C LEU A 290 12.47 7.16 -1.42
N ILE A 291 11.87 7.18 -2.60
CA ILE A 291 10.56 7.79 -2.88
C ILE A 291 9.58 6.63 -3.01
N PHE A 292 8.67 6.51 -2.05
CA PHE A 292 7.70 5.42 -1.96
C PHE A 292 6.30 5.98 -2.17
N THR A 293 5.68 5.64 -3.30
CA THR A 293 4.39 6.18 -3.72
C THR A 293 3.34 5.07 -3.79
N ASN A 294 2.18 5.31 -3.18
CA ASN A 294 0.99 4.48 -3.33
C ASN A 294 -0.06 5.24 -4.16
N LEU A 295 -0.49 4.65 -5.28
CA LEU A 295 -1.57 5.15 -6.14
C LEU A 295 -2.86 4.39 -5.83
N VAL A 296 -3.65 4.92 -4.91
CA VAL A 296 -4.72 4.22 -4.20
C VAL A 296 -6.06 4.16 -4.95
N ASP A 297 -6.27 4.98 -5.98
CA ASP A 297 -7.60 5.06 -6.62
C ASP A 297 -8.00 3.77 -7.32
N PHE A 298 -7.03 2.99 -7.80
CA PHE A 298 -7.29 1.68 -8.42
C PHE A 298 -8.11 0.79 -7.48
N ASP A 299 -7.71 0.73 -6.22
CA ASP A 299 -8.40 0.01 -5.18
C ASP A 299 -9.67 0.73 -4.73
N MET A 300 -9.49 1.95 -4.21
CA MET A 300 -10.53 2.65 -3.47
C MET A 300 -11.70 3.11 -4.34
N LEU A 301 -11.45 3.56 -5.58
CA LEU A 301 -12.47 4.11 -6.46
C LEU A 301 -13.02 3.07 -7.45
N TYR A 302 -12.23 2.07 -7.83
CA TYR A 302 -12.60 1.17 -8.91
C TYR A 302 -12.69 -0.31 -8.49
N GLY A 303 -11.67 -0.85 -7.81
CA GLY A 303 -11.64 -2.24 -7.36
C GLY A 303 -12.82 -2.58 -6.45
N HIS A 304 -12.91 -1.94 -5.31
CA HIS A 304 -14.02 -2.10 -4.35
C HIS A 304 -15.41 -1.70 -4.86
N ARG A 305 -15.52 -1.18 -6.08
CA ARG A 305 -16.78 -0.74 -6.70
C ARG A 305 -17.16 -1.51 -7.95
N ASN A 306 -16.39 -2.54 -8.27
CA ASN A 306 -16.58 -3.36 -9.47
C ASN A 306 -16.64 -2.51 -10.76
N ASP A 307 -15.85 -1.41 -10.80
CA ASP A 307 -15.77 -0.51 -11.96
C ASP A 307 -14.54 -0.84 -12.82
N ALA A 308 -14.62 -1.90 -13.60
CA ALA A 308 -13.55 -2.32 -14.50
C ALA A 308 -13.20 -1.25 -15.56
N ARG A 309 -14.17 -0.42 -15.96
CA ARG A 309 -13.94 0.64 -16.95
C ARG A 309 -13.13 1.78 -16.35
N GLY A 310 -13.54 2.31 -15.20
CA GLY A 310 -12.80 3.34 -14.49
C GLY A 310 -11.40 2.87 -14.13
N TYR A 311 -11.25 1.60 -13.75
CA TYR A 311 -9.96 0.98 -13.48
C TYR A 311 -9.03 1.02 -14.71
N ALA A 312 -9.53 0.64 -15.90
CA ALA A 312 -8.79 0.68 -17.14
C ALA A 312 -8.40 2.10 -17.57
N GLU A 313 -9.31 3.07 -17.42
CA GLU A 313 -9.05 4.48 -17.70
C GLU A 313 -7.93 5.02 -16.79
N ALA A 314 -7.98 4.72 -15.49
CA ALA A 314 -6.94 5.10 -14.52
C ALA A 314 -5.57 4.47 -14.84
N LEU A 315 -5.53 3.18 -15.24
CA LEU A 315 -4.29 2.52 -15.70
C LEU A 315 -3.69 3.24 -16.91
N SER A 316 -4.53 3.60 -17.90
CA SER A 316 -4.07 4.33 -19.08
C SER A 316 -3.55 5.73 -18.73
N GLU A 317 -4.14 6.40 -17.74
CA GLU A 317 -3.67 7.72 -17.29
C GLU A 317 -2.29 7.62 -16.64
N VAL A 318 -2.10 6.66 -15.74
CA VAL A 318 -0.79 6.43 -15.11
C VAL A 318 0.25 6.00 -16.14
N ASP A 319 -0.09 5.08 -17.06
CA ASP A 319 0.84 4.62 -18.09
C ASP A 319 1.38 5.79 -18.93
N ARG A 320 0.52 6.72 -19.34
CA ARG A 320 0.93 7.91 -20.11
C ARG A 320 1.92 8.83 -19.38
N ARG A 321 1.91 8.80 -18.04
CA ARG A 321 2.77 9.64 -17.20
C ARG A 321 4.11 8.99 -16.83
N ILE A 322 4.28 7.67 -17.07
CA ILE A 322 5.55 6.96 -16.80
C ILE A 322 6.77 7.62 -17.46
N PRO A 323 6.71 8.07 -18.73
CA PRO A 323 7.85 8.76 -19.36
C PRO A 323 8.32 10.00 -18.60
N GLU A 324 7.41 10.79 -18.02
CA GLU A 324 7.76 11.99 -17.27
C GLU A 324 8.60 11.68 -16.01
N ILE A 325 8.35 10.51 -15.39
CA ILE A 325 9.15 10.01 -14.26
C ILE A 325 10.53 9.57 -14.77
N VAL A 326 10.56 8.77 -15.82
CA VAL A 326 11.78 8.16 -16.36
C VAL A 326 12.73 9.20 -16.96
N GLU A 327 12.22 10.26 -17.58
CA GLU A 327 13.02 11.37 -18.15
C GLU A 327 13.83 12.13 -17.09
N LEU A 328 13.44 12.07 -15.82
CA LEU A 328 14.15 12.68 -14.70
C LEU A 328 15.25 11.78 -14.12
N PHE A 329 15.39 10.55 -14.62
CA PHE A 329 16.33 9.58 -14.07
C PHE A 329 17.76 9.86 -14.55
N ASN A 330 18.68 9.83 -13.60
CA ASN A 330 20.10 9.75 -13.86
C ASN A 330 20.60 8.30 -13.77
N ASP A 331 21.90 8.12 -13.95
CA ASP A 331 22.54 6.79 -13.94
C ASP A 331 22.49 6.05 -12.59
N SER A 332 22.20 6.77 -11.51
CA SER A 332 22.15 6.22 -10.15
C SER A 332 20.71 5.95 -9.68
N ASP A 333 19.74 5.98 -10.57
CA ASP A 333 18.33 5.80 -10.23
C ASP A 333 17.82 4.41 -10.57
N MET A 334 16.93 3.91 -9.71
CA MET A 334 16.17 2.69 -9.94
C MET A 334 14.68 2.97 -9.80
N PHE A 335 13.90 2.52 -10.77
CA PHE A 335 12.45 2.51 -10.72
C PHE A 335 11.94 1.10 -10.47
N ILE A 336 11.08 0.94 -9.48
CA ILE A 336 10.36 -0.31 -9.22
C ILE A 336 8.88 0.01 -9.30
N ILE A 337 8.13 -0.71 -10.16
CA ILE A 337 6.68 -0.66 -10.24
C ILE A 337 6.14 -2.02 -9.81
N THR A 338 5.19 -2.01 -8.88
CA THR A 338 4.57 -3.22 -8.33
C THR A 338 3.13 -2.93 -7.87
N ALA A 339 2.49 -3.90 -7.26
CA ALA A 339 1.24 -3.77 -6.52
C ALA A 339 1.39 -4.43 -5.14
N ASP A 340 0.40 -4.28 -4.29
CA ASP A 340 0.38 -4.80 -2.92
C ASP A 340 -0.57 -5.99 -2.75
N HIS A 341 -1.60 -6.10 -3.58
CA HIS A 341 -2.57 -7.20 -3.67
C HIS A 341 -3.32 -7.14 -5.00
N GLY A 342 -4.38 -7.92 -5.16
CA GLY A 342 -5.39 -7.77 -6.20
C GLY A 342 -6.70 -7.19 -5.65
N CYS A 343 -7.55 -6.67 -6.52
CA CYS A 343 -8.95 -6.36 -6.26
C CYS A 343 -9.71 -6.40 -7.59
N ASP A 344 -10.10 -7.60 -8.01
CA ASP A 344 -10.65 -7.86 -9.34
C ASP A 344 -12.08 -7.30 -9.48
N PRO A 345 -12.27 -6.18 -10.20
CA PRO A 345 -13.59 -5.53 -10.30
C PRO A 345 -14.59 -6.29 -11.16
N THR A 346 -14.21 -7.44 -11.70
CA THR A 346 -15.07 -8.26 -12.55
C THR A 346 -15.68 -9.44 -11.80
N THR A 347 -15.25 -9.69 -10.57
CA THR A 347 -15.81 -10.72 -9.69
C THR A 347 -17.04 -10.18 -8.93
N PRO A 348 -17.89 -11.05 -8.36
CA PRO A 348 -18.99 -10.60 -7.50
C PRO A 348 -18.53 -9.99 -6.18
N SER A 349 -17.29 -10.28 -5.76
CA SER A 349 -16.69 -9.71 -4.55
C SER A 349 -16.38 -8.23 -4.73
N THR A 350 -16.43 -7.47 -3.66
CA THR A 350 -15.90 -6.11 -3.57
C THR A 350 -14.73 -6.04 -2.61
N ASP A 351 -14.14 -7.19 -2.27
CA ASP A 351 -12.98 -7.30 -1.37
C ASP A 351 -11.70 -7.48 -2.17
N HIS A 352 -10.56 -7.26 -1.52
CA HIS A 352 -9.26 -7.57 -2.09
C HIS A 352 -9.17 -9.04 -2.51
N SER A 353 -8.34 -9.34 -3.49
CA SER A 353 -8.08 -10.70 -3.97
C SER A 353 -6.64 -11.13 -3.78
N ARG A 354 -6.47 -12.41 -3.46
CA ARG A 354 -5.18 -13.06 -3.18
C ARG A 354 -4.48 -13.38 -4.50
N GLU A 355 -3.70 -12.44 -5.02
CA GLU A 355 -3.07 -12.51 -6.35
C GLU A 355 -1.56 -12.33 -6.32
N TYR A 356 -0.87 -12.87 -7.33
CA TYR A 356 0.46 -12.41 -7.69
C TYR A 356 0.43 -10.93 -8.04
N VAL A 357 1.55 -10.23 -7.80
CA VAL A 357 1.71 -8.84 -8.19
C VAL A 357 2.87 -8.69 -9.19
N PRO A 358 2.81 -7.70 -10.10
CA PRO A 358 3.89 -7.44 -11.05
C PRO A 358 5.15 -6.93 -10.33
N LEU A 359 6.32 -7.22 -10.89
CA LEU A 359 7.60 -6.63 -10.55
C LEU A 359 8.25 -6.12 -11.82
N LEU A 360 8.27 -4.81 -12.02
CA LEU A 360 8.99 -4.16 -13.10
C LEU A 360 10.13 -3.35 -12.53
N VAL A 361 11.32 -3.48 -13.10
CA VAL A 361 12.52 -2.78 -12.63
C VAL A 361 13.20 -2.09 -13.80
N TYR A 362 13.46 -0.80 -13.68
CA TYR A 362 14.13 0.01 -14.69
C TYR A 362 15.21 0.90 -14.07
N GLY A 363 16.25 1.17 -14.84
CA GLY A 363 17.29 2.16 -14.52
C GLY A 363 18.27 2.25 -15.68
N ASN A 364 18.85 3.44 -15.91
CA ASN A 364 19.68 3.71 -17.09
C ASN A 364 20.90 2.76 -17.20
N LYS A 365 21.46 2.34 -16.07
CA LYS A 365 22.61 1.42 -15.99
C LYS A 365 22.25 0.00 -15.63
N LEU A 366 20.97 -0.28 -15.43
CA LEU A 366 20.51 -1.63 -15.11
C LEU A 366 20.36 -2.47 -16.38
N LYS A 367 20.59 -3.78 -16.25
CA LYS A 367 20.29 -4.71 -17.33
C LYS A 367 18.78 -4.71 -17.63
N SER A 368 18.45 -4.65 -18.88
CA SER A 368 17.09 -4.75 -19.41
C SER A 368 16.78 -6.15 -19.92
N GLY A 369 15.51 -6.53 -19.95
CA GLY A 369 15.04 -7.81 -20.51
C GLY A 369 15.36 -9.02 -19.62
N ILE A 370 15.75 -8.82 -18.37
CA ILE A 370 15.97 -9.92 -17.44
C ILE A 370 14.62 -10.39 -16.88
N ASP A 371 14.33 -11.66 -17.06
CA ASP A 371 13.22 -12.32 -16.38
C ASP A 371 13.66 -12.67 -14.95
N LEU A 372 13.06 -11.99 -13.98
CA LEU A 372 13.29 -12.22 -12.54
C LEU A 372 12.47 -13.41 -12.02
N GLY A 373 11.64 -14.00 -12.86
CA GLY A 373 10.79 -15.15 -12.55
C GLY A 373 9.71 -14.85 -11.50
N THR A 374 9.24 -15.90 -10.86
CA THR A 374 8.31 -15.79 -9.72
C THR A 374 9.10 -15.68 -8.42
N ARG A 375 9.03 -14.51 -7.78
CA ARG A 375 9.64 -14.26 -6.47
C ARG A 375 8.74 -14.82 -5.36
N LYS A 376 9.37 -15.31 -4.28
CA LYS A 376 8.64 -15.99 -3.20
C LYS A 376 8.07 -15.07 -2.13
N SER A 377 8.34 -13.77 -2.22
CA SER A 377 7.85 -12.76 -1.28
C SER A 377 8.05 -11.36 -1.83
N PHE A 378 7.17 -10.43 -1.48
CA PHE A 378 7.35 -8.99 -1.71
C PHE A 378 8.55 -8.44 -0.93
N ALA A 379 8.97 -9.12 0.15
CA ALA A 379 10.13 -8.75 0.97
C ALA A 379 11.45 -8.74 0.18
N ASP A 380 11.47 -9.33 -1.02
CA ASP A 380 12.61 -9.26 -1.93
C ASP A 380 12.91 -7.82 -2.37
N ILE A 381 11.89 -6.94 -2.45
CA ILE A 381 12.05 -5.51 -2.67
C ILE A 381 12.79 -4.87 -1.48
N GLY A 382 12.31 -5.09 -0.26
CA GLY A 382 12.93 -4.55 0.95
C GLY A 382 14.38 -4.99 1.14
N GLN A 383 14.68 -6.27 0.86
CA GLN A 383 16.04 -6.77 0.92
C GLN A 383 16.93 -6.15 -0.19
N THR A 384 16.39 -5.91 -1.39
CA THR A 384 17.13 -5.24 -2.48
C THR A 384 17.44 -3.79 -2.11
N ILE A 385 16.48 -3.07 -1.57
CA ILE A 385 16.65 -1.70 -1.06
C ILE A 385 17.71 -1.69 0.07
N ALA A 386 17.62 -2.62 1.02
CA ALA A 386 18.56 -2.71 2.13
C ALA A 386 20.00 -2.98 1.66
N GLU A 387 20.18 -3.78 0.62
CA GLU A 387 21.50 -4.06 0.02
C GLU A 387 22.06 -2.81 -0.67
N ILE A 388 21.25 -2.11 -1.49
CA ILE A 388 21.64 -0.89 -2.21
C ILE A 388 22.14 0.18 -1.23
N PHE A 389 21.40 0.44 -0.16
CA PHE A 389 21.75 1.47 0.83
C PHE A 389 22.67 0.97 1.94
N ASN A 390 23.08 -0.31 1.90
CA ASN A 390 23.94 -0.92 2.92
C ASN A 390 23.43 -0.69 4.36
N VAL A 391 22.13 -0.95 4.56
CA VAL A 391 21.48 -0.82 5.88
C VAL A 391 21.34 -2.14 6.64
N GLY A 392 22.11 -3.15 6.21
CA GLY A 392 22.12 -4.48 6.80
C GLY A 392 21.08 -5.42 6.17
N LYS A 393 21.24 -6.71 6.43
CA LYS A 393 20.35 -7.74 5.90
C LYS A 393 19.00 -7.70 6.61
N MET A 394 17.90 -7.66 5.84
CA MET A 394 16.55 -7.80 6.39
C MET A 394 16.30 -9.24 6.88
N PRO A 395 15.40 -9.44 7.86
CA PRO A 395 14.99 -10.78 8.30
C PRO A 395 14.43 -11.64 7.17
N ASN A 396 13.70 -11.01 6.25
CA ASN A 396 13.02 -11.66 5.14
C ASN A 396 13.49 -11.09 3.79
N GLY A 397 13.19 -11.83 2.72
CA GLY A 397 13.47 -11.45 1.36
C GLY A 397 14.84 -11.90 0.84
N LYS A 398 14.93 -11.96 -0.48
CA LYS A 398 16.15 -12.27 -1.23
C LYS A 398 16.33 -11.18 -2.30
N SER A 399 17.41 -10.43 -2.19
CA SER A 399 17.73 -9.38 -3.17
C SER A 399 17.83 -9.95 -4.60
N PHE A 400 17.34 -9.17 -5.54
CA PHE A 400 17.49 -9.40 -6.98
C PHE A 400 18.53 -8.47 -7.63
N LEU A 401 19.23 -7.65 -6.85
CA LEU A 401 20.18 -6.65 -7.35
C LEU A 401 21.22 -7.25 -8.29
N ASN A 402 21.86 -8.36 -7.89
CA ASN A 402 22.88 -9.02 -8.70
C ASN A 402 22.40 -9.56 -10.05
N SER A 403 21.08 -9.75 -10.23
CA SER A 403 20.52 -10.18 -11.51
C SER A 403 20.42 -9.04 -12.52
N ILE A 404 20.30 -7.81 -12.05
CA ILE A 404 20.03 -6.62 -12.86
C ILE A 404 21.21 -5.64 -12.97
N LEU A 405 22.32 -5.88 -12.24
CA LEU A 405 23.59 -5.16 -12.38
C LEU A 405 24.51 -5.81 -13.50
#